data_bb092e5814dda1443bd835e3202e91d0
#
_entry.id   bb092e5814dda1443bd835e3202e91d0
#
_cell.length_a   1.000
_cell.length_b   1.000
_cell.length_c   1.000
_cell.angle_alpha   90.00
_cell.angle_beta   90.00
_cell.angle_gamma   90.00
#
_symmetry.space_group_name_H-M   'P 1'
#
loop_
_entity.id
_entity.type
_entity.pdbx_description
1 polymer ?
#
loop_
_entity_poly.entity_id
_entity_poly.type
_entity_poly.pdbx_seq_one_letter_code
_entity_poly.pdbx_strand_id
1 'polypeptide(L)'
;MGMLVEGVWKDVWYDTKETKGHFKRSASQFRNWVTADGAPGPSGEGGFRAEKDRYHLYVSLACPWAHRTLIFRKLKKLEDLISVSVVDPLMLENGWEFR
;
A
#
# COMPACT_ATOMS: atom_id res chain seq x y z
N MET A 1 -8.14 13.69 -1.76
CA MET A 1 -7.54 12.72 -0.81
C MET A 1 -8.62 12.23 0.12
N GLY A 2 -8.70 10.94 0.41
CA GLY A 2 -9.82 10.43 1.17
C GLY A 2 -9.56 9.05 1.77
N MET A 3 -10.61 8.43 2.29
CA MET A 3 -10.53 7.10 2.91
C MET A 3 -11.85 6.35 2.78
N LEU A 4 -11.78 5.04 2.92
CA LEU A 4 -12.96 4.20 3.04
C LEU A 4 -13.45 4.21 4.49
N VAL A 5 -14.73 4.52 4.67
CA VAL A 5 -15.40 4.47 5.97
C VAL A 5 -16.56 3.49 5.84
N GLU A 6 -16.47 2.37 6.52
CA GLU A 6 -17.48 1.28 6.43
C GLU A 6 -17.76 0.86 4.98
N GLY A 7 -16.71 0.76 4.15
CA GLY A 7 -16.79 0.37 2.76
C GLY A 7 -17.27 1.46 1.80
N VAL A 8 -17.50 2.68 2.28
CA VAL A 8 -17.92 3.82 1.47
C VAL A 8 -16.78 4.83 1.36
N TRP A 9 -16.47 5.24 0.14
CA TRP A 9 -15.45 6.27 -0.10
C TRP A 9 -15.93 7.62 0.41
N LYS A 10 -15.08 8.29 1.21
CA LYS A 10 -15.31 9.64 1.71
C LYS A 10 -14.11 10.52 1.38
N ASP A 11 -14.36 11.69 0.80
CA ASP A 11 -13.30 12.69 0.58
C ASP A 11 -13.05 13.46 1.87
N VAL A 12 -12.50 12.75 2.85
CA VAL A 12 -12.15 13.27 4.17
C VAL A 12 -10.74 12.85 4.54
N TRP A 13 -10.14 13.58 5.47
CA TRP A 13 -8.81 13.28 5.97
C TRP A 13 -8.84 13.22 7.50
N TYR A 14 -7.68 13.04 8.11
CA TYR A 14 -7.59 12.98 9.56
C TYR A 14 -8.13 14.27 10.20
N ASP A 15 -8.92 14.11 11.27
CA ASP A 15 -9.42 15.26 12.04
C ASP A 15 -8.29 15.81 12.92
N THR A 16 -7.70 16.92 12.49
CA THR A 16 -6.64 17.60 13.24
C THR A 16 -7.17 18.35 14.46
N LYS A 17 -8.49 18.57 14.57
CA LYS A 17 -9.08 19.23 15.73
C LYS A 17 -8.98 18.38 16.98
N GLU A 18 -9.16 17.06 16.86
CA GLU A 18 -9.02 16.11 17.98
C GLU A 18 -7.59 16.05 18.50
N THR A 19 -6.60 16.30 17.64
CA THR A 19 -5.18 16.23 17.97
C THR A 19 -4.55 17.60 18.18
N LYS A 20 -5.35 18.64 18.32
CA LYS A 20 -4.90 20.06 18.49
C LYS A 20 -3.95 20.50 17.37
N GLY A 21 -4.26 20.11 16.14
CA GLY A 21 -3.47 20.44 14.96
C GLY A 21 -2.29 19.50 14.68
N HIS A 22 -2.03 18.50 15.52
CA HIS A 22 -0.98 17.53 15.29
C HIS A 22 -1.45 16.43 14.32
N PHE A 23 -0.59 16.09 13.38
CA PHE A 23 -0.83 14.95 12.49
C PHE A 23 -0.59 13.65 13.26
N LYS A 24 -1.64 12.86 13.45
CA LYS A 24 -1.55 11.56 14.11
C LYS A 24 -1.87 10.46 13.12
N ARG A 25 -0.92 9.58 12.88
CA ARG A 25 -1.08 8.45 11.99
C ARG A 25 -1.54 7.21 12.78
N SER A 26 -2.58 6.54 12.29
CA SER A 26 -2.97 5.24 12.84
C SER A 26 -1.94 4.18 12.49
N ALA A 27 -1.83 3.14 13.34
CA ALA A 27 -0.94 2.02 13.07
C ALA A 27 -1.40 1.24 11.83
N SER A 28 -0.44 0.74 11.05
CA SER A 28 -0.74 -0.14 9.93
C SER A 28 -1.40 -1.43 10.42
N GLN A 29 -2.47 -1.86 9.73
CA GLN A 29 -3.25 -3.03 10.12
C GLN A 29 -2.91 -4.27 9.31
N PHE A 30 -2.46 -4.10 8.07
CA PHE A 30 -2.12 -5.21 7.19
C PHE A 30 -0.70 -5.67 7.49
N ARG A 31 -0.57 -6.76 8.24
CA ARG A 31 0.71 -7.29 8.74
C ARG A 31 1.04 -8.68 8.20
N ASN A 32 0.29 -9.14 7.20
CA ASN A 32 0.52 -10.43 6.57
C ASN A 32 1.81 -10.41 5.75
N TRP A 33 2.50 -11.52 5.77
CA TRP A 33 3.76 -11.69 5.03
C TRP A 33 3.59 -12.59 3.83
N VAL A 34 4.42 -12.39 2.84
CA VAL A 34 4.61 -13.33 1.74
C VAL A 34 5.73 -14.26 2.14
N THR A 35 5.42 -15.56 2.26
CA THR A 35 6.36 -16.60 2.67
C THR A 35 6.43 -17.69 1.63
N ALA A 36 7.46 -18.54 1.71
CA ALA A 36 7.69 -19.57 0.70
C ALA A 36 6.51 -20.53 0.56
N ASP A 37 5.87 -20.90 1.67
CA ASP A 37 4.78 -21.89 1.73
C ASP A 37 3.41 -21.29 2.10
N GLY A 38 3.34 -19.97 2.34
CA GLY A 38 2.11 -19.30 2.79
C GLY A 38 1.87 -19.36 4.28
N ALA A 39 2.81 -19.90 5.06
CA ALA A 39 2.71 -19.89 6.50
C ALA A 39 2.81 -18.46 7.07
N PRO A 40 2.30 -18.23 8.31
CA PRO A 40 2.47 -16.92 8.94
C PRO A 40 3.94 -16.54 9.06
N GLY A 41 4.24 -15.26 8.77
CA GLY A 41 5.57 -14.72 8.92
C GLY A 41 5.81 -14.20 10.34
N PRO A 42 6.80 -13.28 10.52
CA PRO A 42 7.15 -12.76 11.84
C PRO A 42 6.02 -12.11 12.64
N SER A 43 4.96 -11.63 11.96
CA SER A 43 3.80 -11.06 12.63
C SER A 43 2.88 -12.11 13.29
N GLY A 44 3.02 -13.39 12.92
CA GLY A 44 2.13 -14.46 13.38
C GLY A 44 0.76 -14.48 12.70
N GLU A 45 0.49 -13.57 11.79
CA GLU A 45 -0.76 -13.52 11.03
C GLU A 45 -0.66 -14.41 9.78
N GLY A 46 -1.81 -14.87 9.26
CA GLY A 46 -1.86 -15.69 8.06
C GLY A 46 -1.07 -15.10 6.90
N GLY A 47 -0.26 -15.90 6.25
CA GLY A 47 0.62 -15.47 5.16
C GLY A 47 0.04 -15.69 3.77
N PHE A 48 0.79 -15.22 2.79
CA PHE A 48 0.51 -15.46 1.37
C PHE A 48 1.69 -16.21 0.77
N ARG A 49 1.40 -17.21 -0.04
CA ARG A 49 2.45 -17.99 -0.68
C ARG A 49 3.16 -17.19 -1.77
N ALA A 50 4.49 -17.25 -1.79
CA ALA A 50 5.29 -16.66 -2.85
C ALA A 50 5.12 -17.44 -4.15
N GLU A 51 4.49 -16.81 -5.15
CA GLU A 51 4.23 -17.41 -6.46
C GLU A 51 4.50 -16.39 -7.54
N LYS A 52 5.12 -16.86 -8.64
CA LYS A 52 5.32 -16.02 -9.82
C LYS A 52 3.95 -15.58 -10.39
N ASP A 53 3.86 -14.33 -10.80
CA ASP A 53 2.68 -13.74 -11.46
C ASP A 53 1.39 -13.71 -10.61
N ARG A 54 1.49 -14.03 -9.32
CA ARG A 54 0.36 -13.96 -8.39
C ARG A 54 0.09 -12.52 -7.92
N TYR A 55 1.13 -11.71 -7.76
CA TYR A 55 1.04 -10.39 -7.14
C TYR A 55 1.23 -9.28 -8.15
N HIS A 56 0.48 -8.20 -7.97
CA HIS A 56 0.59 -7.00 -8.78
C HIS A 56 0.71 -5.79 -7.87
N LEU A 57 1.65 -4.90 -8.17
CA LEU A 57 1.92 -3.72 -7.36
C LEU A 57 1.32 -2.48 -8.03
N TYR A 58 0.45 -1.78 -7.32
CA TYR A 58 -0.08 -0.49 -7.74
C TYR A 58 0.64 0.60 -7.00
N VAL A 59 1.22 1.56 -7.71
CA VAL A 59 2.05 2.61 -7.10
C VAL A 59 1.75 3.98 -7.68
N SER A 60 2.01 5.02 -6.88
CA SER A 60 2.18 6.38 -7.37
C SER A 60 3.64 6.77 -7.25
N LEU A 61 4.20 7.38 -8.30
CA LEU A 61 5.58 7.88 -8.24
C LEU A 61 5.72 9.10 -7.33
N ALA A 62 4.59 9.70 -6.92
CA ALA A 62 4.58 10.77 -5.92
C ALA A 62 4.70 10.24 -4.48
N CYS A 63 4.54 8.93 -4.27
CA CYS A 63 4.53 8.34 -2.93
C CYS A 63 5.93 7.84 -2.52
N PRO A 64 6.54 8.39 -1.46
CA PRO A 64 7.86 7.94 -1.01
C PRO A 64 7.86 6.51 -0.45
N TRP A 65 6.75 6.04 0.10
CA TRP A 65 6.62 4.66 0.57
C TRP A 65 6.61 3.66 -0.59
N ALA A 66 5.90 4.00 -1.66
CA ALA A 66 5.90 3.20 -2.89
C ALA A 66 7.29 3.15 -3.53
N HIS A 67 8.05 4.24 -3.46
CA HIS A 67 9.42 4.29 -3.97
C HIS A 67 10.30 3.24 -3.31
N ARG A 68 10.21 3.08 -1.99
CA ARG A 68 10.95 2.02 -1.27
C ARG A 68 10.57 0.63 -1.78
N THR A 69 9.30 0.39 -2.01
CA THR A 69 8.82 -0.89 -2.53
C THR A 69 9.39 -1.18 -3.91
N LEU A 70 9.42 -0.18 -4.79
CA LEU A 70 10.01 -0.30 -6.12
C LEU A 70 11.51 -0.59 -6.06
N ILE A 71 12.24 0.06 -5.14
CA ILE A 71 13.67 -0.19 -4.92
C ILE A 71 13.89 -1.65 -4.52
N PHE A 72 13.14 -2.16 -3.54
CA PHE A 72 13.27 -3.56 -3.11
C PHE A 72 12.92 -4.55 -4.20
N ARG A 73 11.88 -4.27 -5.00
CA ARG A 73 11.51 -5.07 -6.16
C ARG A 73 12.69 -5.23 -7.11
N LYS A 74 13.40 -4.15 -7.39
CA LYS A 74 14.56 -4.15 -8.28
C LYS A 74 15.77 -4.84 -7.63
N LEU A 75 16.08 -4.52 -6.38
CA LEU A 75 17.20 -5.12 -5.65
C LEU A 75 17.07 -6.63 -5.48
N LYS A 76 15.86 -7.11 -5.27
CA LYS A 76 15.57 -8.54 -5.10
C LYS A 76 15.30 -9.25 -6.44
N LYS A 77 15.44 -8.56 -7.56
CA LYS A 77 15.25 -9.11 -8.92
C LYS A 77 13.86 -9.71 -9.11
N LEU A 78 12.83 -8.99 -8.63
CA LEU A 78 11.43 -9.44 -8.69
C LEU A 78 10.67 -8.86 -9.88
N GLU A 79 11.32 -8.14 -10.78
CA GLU A 79 10.67 -7.42 -11.88
C GLU A 79 9.89 -8.35 -12.82
N ASP A 80 10.40 -9.57 -13.03
CA ASP A 80 9.72 -10.58 -13.84
C ASP A 80 8.67 -11.39 -13.08
N LEU A 81 8.61 -11.24 -11.75
CA LEU A 81 7.71 -12.00 -10.88
C LEU A 81 6.54 -11.20 -10.38
N ILE A 82 6.70 -9.89 -10.24
CA ILE A 82 5.69 -8.96 -9.72
C ILE A 82 5.56 -7.81 -10.71
N SER A 83 4.42 -7.73 -11.38
CA SER A 83 4.12 -6.64 -12.32
C SER A 83 3.72 -5.35 -11.57
N VAL A 84 3.79 -4.22 -12.26
CA VAL A 84 3.53 -2.89 -11.68
C VAL A 84 2.59 -2.09 -12.58
N SER A 85 1.64 -1.40 -11.97
CA SER A 85 0.87 -0.34 -12.62
C SER A 85 1.07 0.96 -11.86
N VAL A 86 1.23 2.05 -12.60
CA VAL A 86 1.52 3.38 -12.04
C VAL A 86 0.30 4.26 -12.24
N VAL A 87 -0.22 4.82 -11.15
CA VAL A 87 -1.33 5.77 -11.19
C VAL A 87 -0.82 7.18 -11.49
N ASP A 88 -1.73 8.08 -11.90
CA ASP A 88 -1.39 9.49 -12.06
C ASP A 88 -0.91 10.06 -10.72
N PRO A 89 0.16 10.85 -10.69
CA PRO A 89 0.69 11.38 -9.42
C PRO A 89 -0.21 12.42 -8.76
N LEU A 90 -1.17 13.00 -9.50
CA LEU A 90 -2.09 13.99 -8.94
C LEU A 90 -3.18 13.30 -8.13
N MET A 91 -3.27 13.64 -6.85
CA MET A 91 -4.29 13.11 -5.95
C MET A 91 -5.39 14.16 -5.74
N LEU A 92 -6.61 13.81 -6.15
CA LEU A 92 -7.80 14.64 -6.01
C LEU A 92 -8.83 13.96 -5.09
N GLU A 93 -10.11 14.27 -5.28
CA GLU A 93 -11.20 13.80 -4.40
C GLU A 93 -11.35 12.27 -4.35
N ASN A 94 -11.01 11.57 -5.43
CA ASN A 94 -11.07 10.10 -5.47
C ASN A 94 -9.75 9.42 -5.09
N GLY A 95 -8.78 10.17 -4.58
CA GLY A 95 -7.44 9.68 -4.33
C GLY A 95 -6.61 9.60 -5.61
N TRP A 96 -5.74 8.63 -5.71
CA TRP A 96 -4.98 8.40 -6.94
C TRP A 96 -5.80 7.57 -7.92
N GLU A 97 -5.78 8.00 -9.18
CA GLU A 97 -6.53 7.37 -10.26
C GLU A 97 -5.62 7.07 -11.44
N PHE A 98 -6.04 6.13 -12.28
CA PHE A 98 -5.41 5.93 -13.58
C PHE A 98 -5.94 6.96 -14.58
N ARG A 99 -5.03 7.64 -15.27
CA ARG A 99 -5.36 8.67 -16.26
C ARG A 99 -4.50 8.55 -17.50
#